data_dc6e6d237581e7db9988e0e4d8467319
#
_entry.id   dc6e6d237581e7db9988e0e4d8467319
#
_cell.length_a   1.000
_cell.length_b   1.000
_cell.length_c   1.000
_cell.angle_alpha   90.00
_cell.angle_beta   90.00
_cell.angle_gamma   90.00
#
_symmetry.space_group_name_H-M   'P 1'
#
loop_
_entity.id
_entity.type
_entity.pdbx_description
1 polymer ?
#
loop_
_entity_poly.entity_id
_entity_poly.type
_entity_poly.pdbx_seq_one_letter_code
_entity_poly.pdbx_strand_id
1 'polypeptide(L)'
;MSAPPLLILFGSESGNSEDLATIAEKQAKSLGLTPSVKGMDEVEIGDLPNYQNILIYCSTWGEGEMPDNAIDLWEAANGDSPPSMAGTNFAVCALGDTSYEFFCQSGKDWDGWLEKQGATRLLPRVDCDVEYDDPASEFTTNALSLIASAAGEGAATPEEGPSSEAEAPSEDAAEESPDETQSGDLEGLLSSGDRSLTLLFGSQSGNSEALVAKISKDAKSYGLVGEVHDMDGFDFNSLSAKKRVLIVCSTWGEGEMPDNAEDLWQFAISESASRLEGVHFAICALGDTSYEFFCQSGKDWDGRFE
;
A
#
# COMPACT_ATOMS: atom_id res chain seq x y z
N MET A 1 22.63 5.40 14.04
CA MET A 1 22.02 6.75 13.95
C MET A 1 20.52 6.54 14.05
N SER A 2 19.78 7.34 14.81
CA SER A 2 18.32 7.28 14.85
C SER A 2 17.78 7.69 13.49
N ALA A 3 16.80 6.97 12.95
CA ALA A 3 16.13 7.37 11.72
C ALA A 3 15.51 8.77 11.89
N PRO A 4 15.50 9.59 10.83
CA PRO A 4 14.92 10.94 10.93
C PRO A 4 13.43 10.86 11.29
N PRO A 5 12.94 11.78 12.15
CA PRO A 5 11.56 11.74 12.61
C PRO A 5 10.60 11.97 11.42
N LEU A 6 9.71 11.02 11.22
CA LEU A 6 8.62 11.06 10.24
C LEU A 6 7.30 11.30 10.98
N LEU A 7 6.63 12.39 10.66
CA LEU A 7 5.26 12.65 11.08
C LEU A 7 4.29 12.29 9.95
N ILE A 8 3.27 11.54 10.27
CA ILE A 8 2.14 11.26 9.37
C ILE A 8 0.91 11.91 9.98
N LEU A 9 0.42 12.95 9.33
CA LEU A 9 -0.76 13.70 9.76
C LEU A 9 -1.99 13.29 8.98
N PHE A 10 -3.14 13.22 9.64
CA PHE A 10 -4.39 13.05 8.96
C PHE A 10 -5.43 14.08 9.40
N GLY A 11 -6.16 14.60 8.39
CA GLY A 11 -7.39 15.37 8.55
C GLY A 11 -8.54 14.56 7.92
N SER A 12 -9.53 14.14 8.72
CA SER A 12 -10.57 13.23 8.26
C SER A 12 -11.89 13.48 8.97
N GLU A 13 -12.97 13.44 8.19
CA GLU A 13 -14.34 13.45 8.71
C GLU A 13 -14.91 12.02 8.79
N SER A 14 -14.64 11.23 7.75
CA SER A 14 -15.18 9.88 7.58
C SER A 14 -14.24 8.74 8.00
N GLY A 15 -13.01 9.06 8.41
CA GLY A 15 -11.98 8.07 8.77
C GLY A 15 -11.05 7.67 7.61
N ASN A 16 -11.38 7.95 6.36
CA ASN A 16 -10.59 7.50 5.20
C ASN A 16 -9.12 7.96 5.25
N SER A 17 -8.87 9.22 5.61
CA SER A 17 -7.49 9.74 5.73
C SER A 17 -6.75 9.13 6.92
N GLU A 18 -7.44 8.76 7.99
CA GLU A 18 -6.88 8.06 9.15
C GLU A 18 -6.46 6.64 8.79
N ASP A 19 -7.29 5.93 8.03
CA ASP A 19 -6.98 4.59 7.53
C ASP A 19 -5.74 4.60 6.64
N LEU A 20 -5.65 5.55 5.70
CA LEU A 20 -4.46 5.73 4.86
C LEU A 20 -3.21 6.06 5.67
N ALA A 21 -3.31 6.91 6.68
CA ALA A 21 -2.21 7.23 7.58
C ALA A 21 -1.74 5.99 8.37
N THR A 22 -2.67 5.14 8.79
CA THR A 22 -2.39 3.87 9.48
C THR A 22 -1.69 2.86 8.55
N ILE A 23 -2.10 2.79 7.28
CA ILE A 23 -1.43 1.97 6.26
C ILE A 23 0.00 2.49 6.02
N ALA A 24 0.16 3.80 5.87
CA ALA A 24 1.47 4.43 5.70
C ALA A 24 2.40 4.18 6.89
N GLU A 25 1.87 4.16 8.11
CA GLU A 25 2.63 3.81 9.31
C GLU A 25 3.23 2.40 9.23
N LYS A 26 2.41 1.42 8.86
CA LYS A 26 2.85 0.02 8.72
C LYS A 26 3.94 -0.12 7.66
N GLN A 27 3.75 0.53 6.51
CA GLN A 27 4.74 0.53 5.42
C GLN A 27 6.04 1.24 5.84
N ALA A 28 5.96 2.40 6.50
CA ALA A 28 7.14 3.11 7.00
C ALA A 28 7.97 2.26 7.98
N LYS A 29 7.30 1.55 8.89
CA LYS A 29 7.95 0.62 9.83
C LYS A 29 8.65 -0.53 9.11
N SER A 30 8.07 -1.07 8.04
CA SER A 30 8.71 -2.14 7.24
C SER A 30 9.96 -1.66 6.51
N LEU A 31 10.05 -0.36 6.19
CA LEU A 31 11.23 0.30 5.62
C LEU A 31 12.25 0.76 6.66
N GLY A 32 12.06 0.41 7.94
CA GLY A 32 12.96 0.77 9.03
C GLY A 32 12.84 2.24 9.49
N LEU A 33 11.79 2.95 9.07
CA LEU A 33 11.50 4.30 9.53
C LEU A 33 10.81 4.28 10.90
N THR A 34 10.85 5.42 11.59
CA THR A 34 10.18 5.59 12.89
C THR A 34 9.06 6.63 12.73
N PRO A 35 7.87 6.23 12.22
CA PRO A 35 6.75 7.13 12.03
C PRO A 35 6.05 7.46 13.35
N SER A 36 5.48 8.67 13.43
CA SER A 36 4.49 9.09 14.40
C SER A 36 3.22 9.48 13.67
N VAL A 37 2.14 8.73 13.86
CA VAL A 37 0.82 9.05 13.28
C VAL A 37 0.02 9.86 14.27
N LYS A 38 -0.58 10.96 13.79
CA LYS A 38 -1.38 11.87 14.60
C LYS A 38 -2.53 12.48 13.80
N GLY A 39 -3.68 12.64 14.45
CA GLY A 39 -4.71 13.55 14.00
C GLY A 39 -4.19 15.00 14.00
N MET A 40 -4.72 15.82 13.14
CA MET A 40 -4.30 17.23 13.08
C MET A 40 -4.67 18.00 14.35
N ASP A 41 -5.68 17.55 15.09
CA ASP A 41 -6.09 18.06 16.42
C ASP A 41 -5.13 17.65 17.56
N GLU A 42 -4.22 16.74 17.31
CA GLU A 42 -3.21 16.27 18.31
C GLU A 42 -1.85 16.97 18.17
N VAL A 43 -1.74 17.98 17.30
CA VAL A 43 -0.47 18.64 17.00
C VAL A 43 -0.60 20.15 17.07
N GLU A 44 0.35 20.79 17.72
CA GLU A 44 0.49 22.26 17.68
C GLU A 44 1.27 22.69 16.44
N ILE A 45 0.86 23.79 15.78
CA ILE A 45 1.52 24.27 14.57
C ILE A 45 3.01 24.53 14.78
N GLY A 46 3.40 24.97 15.98
CA GLY A 46 4.79 25.24 16.34
C GLY A 46 5.68 24.00 16.49
N ASP A 47 5.09 22.81 16.56
CA ASP A 47 5.81 21.54 16.65
C ASP A 47 6.18 20.95 15.29
N LEU A 48 5.52 21.36 14.21
CA LEU A 48 5.78 20.83 12.88
C LEU A 48 7.24 20.96 12.43
N PRO A 49 7.97 22.07 12.68
CA PRO A 49 9.37 22.19 12.32
C PRO A 49 10.33 21.20 13.02
N ASN A 50 9.87 20.51 14.06
CA ASN A 50 10.66 19.50 14.75
C ASN A 50 10.75 18.17 13.96
N TYR A 51 9.92 18.01 12.93
CA TYR A 51 9.92 16.83 12.07
C TYR A 51 10.66 17.10 10.77
N GLN A 52 11.58 16.22 10.43
CA GLN A 52 12.34 16.31 9.19
C GLN A 52 11.47 15.94 7.98
N ASN A 53 10.53 15.03 8.16
CA ASN A 53 9.64 14.58 7.10
C ASN A 53 8.20 14.57 7.59
N ILE A 54 7.28 15.11 6.78
CA ILE A 54 5.85 15.17 7.06
C ILE A 54 5.09 14.61 5.87
N LEU A 55 4.27 13.60 6.11
CA LEU A 55 3.24 13.13 5.16
C LEU A 55 1.87 13.60 5.65
N ILE A 56 1.08 14.15 4.74
CA ILE A 56 -0.29 14.60 5.03
C ILE A 56 -1.27 13.81 4.19
N TYR A 57 -2.30 13.28 4.86
CA TYR A 57 -3.51 12.74 4.27
C TYR A 57 -4.67 13.61 4.75
N CYS A 58 -5.32 14.33 3.85
CA CYS A 58 -6.38 15.26 4.24
C CYS A 58 -7.56 15.19 3.29
N SER A 59 -8.74 14.92 3.83
CA SER A 59 -10.00 15.00 3.10
C SER A 59 -10.53 16.44 3.08
N THR A 60 -11.37 16.71 2.08
CA THR A 60 -12.07 18.00 1.96
C THR A 60 -13.52 17.80 2.36
N TRP A 61 -14.04 18.70 3.15
CA TRP A 61 -15.42 18.70 3.62
C TRP A 61 -16.22 19.91 3.09
N GLY A 62 -17.55 19.78 3.04
CA GLY A 62 -18.43 20.88 2.71
C GLY A 62 -18.10 21.58 1.40
N GLU A 63 -17.97 22.90 1.45
CA GLU A 63 -17.62 23.76 0.31
C GLU A 63 -16.12 24.06 0.25
N GLY A 64 -15.26 23.07 0.53
CA GLY A 64 -13.80 23.19 0.47
C GLY A 64 -13.14 23.38 1.83
N GLU A 65 -13.87 23.12 2.91
CA GLU A 65 -13.42 23.33 4.29
C GLU A 65 -12.52 22.18 4.75
N MET A 66 -11.73 22.48 5.80
CA MET A 66 -10.97 21.44 6.52
C MET A 66 -11.93 20.51 7.26
N PRO A 67 -11.61 19.21 7.40
CA PRO A 67 -12.32 18.32 8.33
C PRO A 67 -12.23 18.83 9.76
N ASP A 68 -13.19 18.51 10.60
CA ASP A 68 -13.32 19.01 11.99
C ASP A 68 -12.01 18.89 12.77
N ASN A 69 -11.30 17.75 12.67
CA ASN A 69 -10.04 17.54 13.35
C ASN A 69 -8.84 18.31 12.76
N ALA A 70 -9.02 19.04 11.68
CA ALA A 70 -7.96 19.85 11.05
C ALA A 70 -8.17 21.36 11.17
N ILE A 71 -9.35 21.81 11.61
CA ILE A 71 -9.74 23.23 11.64
C ILE A 71 -8.78 24.03 12.53
N ASP A 72 -8.60 23.64 13.79
CA ASP A 72 -7.79 24.39 14.75
C ASP A 72 -6.32 24.51 14.31
N LEU A 73 -5.76 23.42 13.77
CA LEU A 73 -4.38 23.45 13.26
C LEU A 73 -4.25 24.35 12.03
N TRP A 74 -5.26 24.34 11.13
CA TRP A 74 -5.30 25.20 9.96
C TRP A 74 -5.46 26.69 10.31
N GLU A 75 -6.32 27.01 11.28
CA GLU A 75 -6.44 28.36 11.79
C GLU A 75 -5.12 28.87 12.40
N ALA A 76 -4.47 28.02 13.22
CA ALA A 76 -3.16 28.34 13.76
C ALA A 76 -2.07 28.51 12.69
N ALA A 77 -2.11 27.73 11.61
CA ALA A 77 -1.22 27.83 10.47
C ALA A 77 -1.35 29.19 9.74
N ASN A 78 -2.54 29.75 9.71
CA ASN A 78 -2.83 31.05 9.11
C ASN A 78 -2.85 32.22 10.10
N GLY A 79 -2.38 31.99 11.32
CA GLY A 79 -2.25 33.04 12.35
C GLY A 79 -1.17 34.08 12.01
N ASP A 80 -0.98 35.04 12.93
CA ASP A 80 -0.09 36.20 12.70
C ASP A 80 1.40 35.82 12.58
N SER A 81 1.83 34.66 13.06
CA SER A 81 3.24 34.25 13.11
C SER A 81 3.41 32.77 12.82
N PRO A 82 3.14 32.31 11.59
CA PRO A 82 3.34 30.91 11.24
C PRO A 82 4.82 30.52 11.33
N PRO A 83 5.13 29.26 11.73
CA PRO A 83 6.51 28.82 11.84
C PRO A 83 7.16 28.67 10.46
N SER A 84 8.49 28.85 10.40
CA SER A 84 9.26 28.49 9.22
C SER A 84 9.41 26.96 9.16
N MET A 85 9.14 26.40 7.98
CA MET A 85 9.29 24.97 7.69
C MET A 85 10.59 24.67 6.92
N ALA A 86 11.56 25.59 6.95
CA ALA A 86 12.84 25.38 6.29
C ALA A 86 13.58 24.18 6.89
N GLY A 87 13.94 23.20 6.05
CA GLY A 87 14.59 21.97 6.45
C GLY A 87 13.61 20.79 6.68
N THR A 88 12.31 21.02 6.56
CA THR A 88 11.29 19.96 6.57
C THR A 88 10.99 19.54 5.14
N ASN A 89 10.94 18.25 4.89
CA ASN A 89 10.44 17.67 3.65
C ASN A 89 8.97 17.28 3.82
N PHE A 90 8.17 17.41 2.77
CA PHE A 90 6.77 17.08 2.84
C PHE A 90 6.21 16.44 1.58
N ALA A 91 5.10 15.71 1.73
CA ALA A 91 4.24 15.28 0.64
C ALA A 91 2.78 15.23 1.12
N VAL A 92 1.84 15.51 0.21
CA VAL A 92 0.40 15.59 0.51
C VAL A 92 -0.38 14.68 -0.41
N CYS A 93 -1.23 13.85 0.18
CA CYS A 93 -2.32 13.10 -0.46
C CYS A 93 -3.63 13.75 -0.05
N ALA A 94 -4.31 14.35 -1.00
CA ALA A 94 -5.58 15.02 -0.81
C ALA A 94 -6.73 14.11 -1.23
N LEU A 95 -7.76 14.01 -0.43
CA LEU A 95 -8.97 13.24 -0.74
C LEU A 95 -10.13 14.20 -0.98
N GLY A 96 -10.94 13.88 -1.99
CA GLY A 96 -12.13 14.67 -2.33
C GLY A 96 -13.07 13.87 -3.22
N ASP A 97 -13.98 14.58 -3.86
CA ASP A 97 -14.94 14.06 -4.83
C ASP A 97 -15.03 15.07 -5.97
N THR A 98 -14.74 14.64 -7.19
CA THR A 98 -14.74 15.50 -8.40
C THR A 98 -16.12 16.03 -8.75
N SER A 99 -17.20 15.53 -8.15
CA SER A 99 -18.54 16.08 -8.32
C SER A 99 -18.74 17.42 -7.60
N TYR A 100 -17.81 17.82 -6.72
CA TYR A 100 -17.84 19.07 -5.99
C TYR A 100 -16.87 20.12 -6.56
N GLU A 101 -17.26 21.40 -6.50
CA GLU A 101 -16.48 22.51 -7.05
C GLU A 101 -15.08 22.65 -6.40
N PHE A 102 -15.00 22.40 -5.10
CA PHE A 102 -13.76 22.50 -4.32
C PHE A 102 -13.05 21.15 -4.11
N PHE A 103 -12.97 20.38 -5.18
CA PHE A 103 -12.28 19.09 -5.17
C PHE A 103 -10.89 19.17 -4.56
N CYS A 104 -10.61 18.38 -3.51
CA CYS A 104 -9.33 18.30 -2.81
C CYS A 104 -8.78 19.62 -2.26
N GLN A 105 -9.66 20.58 -1.94
CA GLN A 105 -9.21 21.92 -1.55
C GLN A 105 -8.34 21.94 -0.29
N SER A 106 -8.72 21.20 0.76
CA SER A 106 -7.95 21.14 2.01
C SER A 106 -6.50 20.66 1.81
N GLY A 107 -6.31 19.64 0.96
CA GLY A 107 -4.98 19.18 0.62
C GLY A 107 -4.18 20.17 -0.22
N LYS A 108 -4.86 20.91 -1.13
CA LYS A 108 -4.24 22.01 -1.89
C LYS A 108 -3.75 23.12 -0.97
N ASP A 109 -4.52 23.44 0.02
CA ASP A 109 -4.23 24.47 1.00
C ASP A 109 -3.02 24.10 1.86
N TRP A 110 -2.97 22.87 2.39
CA TRP A 110 -1.82 22.39 3.14
C TRP A 110 -0.56 22.32 2.29
N ASP A 111 -0.65 21.83 1.06
CA ASP A 111 0.47 21.75 0.11
C ASP A 111 1.06 23.14 -0.18
N GLY A 112 0.20 24.12 -0.48
CA GLY A 112 0.61 25.50 -0.73
C GLY A 112 1.16 26.20 0.51
N TRP A 113 0.59 25.92 1.69
CA TRP A 113 1.06 26.51 2.93
C TRP A 113 2.47 26.02 3.29
N LEU A 114 2.72 24.71 3.23
CA LEU A 114 4.03 24.13 3.53
C LEU A 114 5.11 24.68 2.60
N GLU A 115 4.83 24.73 1.30
CA GLU A 115 5.76 25.34 0.32
C GLU A 115 6.03 26.81 0.64
N LYS A 116 4.99 27.58 0.95
CA LYS A 116 5.11 29.01 1.32
C LYS A 116 5.93 29.22 2.59
N GLN A 117 5.87 28.29 3.56
CA GLN A 117 6.68 28.34 4.77
C GLN A 117 8.12 27.83 4.58
N GLY A 118 8.50 27.41 3.38
CA GLY A 118 9.86 27.02 3.03
C GLY A 118 10.17 25.54 3.17
N ALA A 119 9.17 24.68 3.31
CA ALA A 119 9.34 23.23 3.26
C ALA A 119 9.68 22.75 1.83
N THR A 120 10.39 21.64 1.73
CA THR A 120 10.75 21.00 0.45
C THR A 120 9.73 19.93 0.10
N ARG A 121 9.02 20.08 -1.03
CA ARG A 121 8.12 19.07 -1.54
C ARG A 121 8.89 17.89 -2.09
N LEU A 122 8.64 16.66 -1.58
CA LEU A 122 9.30 15.42 -2.02
C LEU A 122 8.78 14.92 -3.36
N LEU A 123 7.47 15.01 -3.56
CA LEU A 123 6.79 14.66 -4.81
C LEU A 123 5.55 15.53 -5.02
N PRO A 124 5.05 15.62 -6.25
CA PRO A 124 3.80 16.34 -6.51
C PRO A 124 2.67 15.84 -5.60
N ARG A 125 1.81 16.75 -5.15
CA ARG A 125 0.57 16.38 -4.45
C ARG A 125 -0.26 15.47 -5.33
N VAL A 126 -0.89 14.48 -4.72
CA VAL A 126 -1.88 13.63 -5.37
C VAL A 126 -3.27 14.02 -4.90
N ASP A 127 -4.14 14.34 -5.86
CA ASP A 127 -5.54 14.66 -5.62
C ASP A 127 -6.38 13.42 -5.96
N CYS A 128 -6.92 12.76 -4.95
CA CYS A 128 -7.68 11.51 -5.05
C CYS A 128 -9.19 11.79 -5.09
N ASP A 129 -9.87 11.16 -6.03
CA ASP A 129 -11.34 11.12 -6.10
C ASP A 129 -11.89 10.05 -5.16
N VAL A 130 -13.17 9.72 -5.26
CA VAL A 130 -13.85 8.71 -4.43
C VAL A 130 -13.19 7.33 -4.48
N GLU A 131 -12.57 6.97 -5.59
CA GLU A 131 -11.75 5.77 -5.74
C GLU A 131 -10.26 6.10 -5.45
N TYR A 132 -9.95 6.34 -4.20
CA TYR A 132 -8.64 6.87 -3.77
C TYR A 132 -7.59 5.78 -3.46
N ASP A 133 -7.97 4.51 -3.33
CA ASP A 133 -7.07 3.46 -2.83
C ASP A 133 -5.78 3.33 -3.66
N ASP A 134 -5.92 3.29 -4.99
CA ASP A 134 -4.79 3.11 -5.89
C ASP A 134 -3.85 4.32 -5.89
N PRO A 135 -4.33 5.55 -6.15
CA PRO A 135 -3.46 6.71 -6.18
C PRO A 135 -2.85 7.01 -4.81
N ALA A 136 -3.57 6.78 -3.70
CA ALA A 136 -3.05 6.97 -2.37
C ALA A 136 -1.99 5.91 -1.99
N SER A 137 -2.16 4.66 -2.42
CA SER A 137 -1.18 3.59 -2.22
C SER A 137 0.11 3.85 -2.99
N GLU A 138 0.01 4.28 -4.25
CA GLU A 138 1.16 4.66 -5.07
C GLU A 138 1.90 5.87 -4.47
N PHE A 139 1.16 6.91 -4.09
CA PHE A 139 1.70 8.06 -3.38
C PHE A 139 2.48 7.66 -2.13
N THR A 140 1.88 6.84 -1.27
CA THR A 140 2.47 6.39 -0.02
C THR A 140 3.78 5.65 -0.26
N THR A 141 3.79 4.71 -1.21
CA THR A 141 4.97 3.90 -1.56
C THR A 141 6.10 4.79 -2.07
N ASN A 142 5.80 5.73 -2.96
CA ASN A 142 6.78 6.63 -3.54
C ASN A 142 7.36 7.60 -2.49
N ALA A 143 6.50 8.21 -1.66
CA ALA A 143 6.92 9.13 -0.61
C ALA A 143 7.83 8.45 0.43
N LEU A 144 7.43 7.29 0.93
CA LEU A 144 8.20 6.55 1.91
C LEU A 144 9.54 6.04 1.36
N SER A 145 9.59 5.65 0.08
CA SER A 145 10.83 5.24 -0.59
C SER A 145 11.84 6.38 -0.66
N LEU A 146 11.38 7.60 -1.00
CA LEU A 146 12.23 8.79 -1.01
C LEU A 146 12.77 9.13 0.37
N ILE A 147 11.91 9.08 1.40
CA ILE A 147 12.30 9.34 2.80
C ILE A 147 13.33 8.30 3.28
N ALA A 148 13.10 7.02 2.99
CA ALA A 148 14.01 5.96 3.38
C ALA A 148 15.38 6.06 2.67
N SER A 149 15.38 6.40 1.38
CA SER A 149 16.61 6.60 0.59
C SER A 149 17.45 7.78 1.14
N ALA A 150 16.80 8.89 1.45
CA ALA A 150 17.46 10.06 2.06
C ALA A 150 18.03 9.75 3.47
N ALA A 151 17.40 8.86 4.22
CA ALA A 151 17.90 8.40 5.52
C ALA A 151 19.15 7.50 5.38
N GLY A 152 19.30 6.78 4.26
CA GLY A 152 20.46 5.93 3.95
C GLY A 152 21.66 6.71 3.43
N GLU A 153 21.47 7.86 2.76
CA GLU A 153 22.52 8.67 2.15
C GLU A 153 23.22 9.67 3.11
N GLY A 154 22.75 9.79 4.34
CA GLY A 154 23.30 10.71 5.36
C GLY A 154 24.71 10.38 5.86
N ALA A 155 25.53 9.61 5.13
CA ALA A 155 26.89 9.21 5.49
C ALA A 155 27.94 9.44 4.40
N ALA A 156 27.71 10.35 3.42
CA ALA A 156 28.77 10.72 2.46
C ALA A 156 28.75 12.21 2.17
N THR A 157 29.79 12.90 2.58
CA THR A 157 30.14 14.28 2.15
C THR A 157 30.47 14.29 0.66
N PRO A 158 30.12 15.34 -0.10
CA PRO A 158 30.45 15.43 -1.52
C PRO A 158 31.89 15.90 -1.72
N GLU A 159 32.68 15.12 -2.46
CA GLU A 159 33.84 15.64 -3.21
C GLU A 159 33.63 15.39 -4.70
N GLU A 160 33.93 16.42 -5.47
CA GLU A 160 33.76 16.57 -6.92
C GLU A 160 34.60 15.57 -7.74
N GLY A 161 34.03 15.12 -8.88
CA GLY A 161 34.47 14.38 -10.04
C GLY A 161 35.94 14.43 -10.50
N PRO A 162 36.35 13.91 -11.69
CA PRO A 162 35.57 13.29 -12.76
C PRO A 162 36.17 11.99 -13.34
N SER A 163 35.33 11.28 -14.11
CA SER A 163 35.63 10.52 -15.36
C SER A 163 36.47 9.23 -15.36
N SER A 164 35.87 8.26 -16.04
CA SER A 164 36.36 7.33 -17.08
C SER A 164 36.69 5.89 -16.73
N GLU A 165 35.96 5.02 -17.45
CA GLU A 165 36.35 3.77 -18.11
C GLU A 165 36.69 2.50 -17.31
N ALA A 166 35.75 1.54 -17.55
CA ALA A 166 35.95 0.11 -17.98
C ALA A 166 36.95 -0.79 -17.27
N GLU A 167 36.49 -1.88 -16.82
CA GLU A 167 36.75 -3.30 -17.18
C GLU A 167 36.50 -4.25 -16.00
N ALA A 168 35.74 -5.33 -16.27
CA ALA A 168 35.64 -6.55 -15.48
C ALA A 168 36.81 -7.49 -15.85
N PRO A 169 37.01 -8.72 -15.34
CA PRO A 169 36.40 -9.41 -14.19
C PRO A 169 37.46 -10.16 -13.32
N SER A 170 37.07 -10.83 -12.23
CA SER A 170 37.42 -12.23 -11.90
C SER A 170 37.14 -12.61 -10.43
N GLU A 171 36.31 -13.62 -10.28
CA GLU A 171 36.37 -14.84 -9.44
C GLU A 171 37.34 -14.86 -8.23
N ASP A 172 36.89 -15.21 -7.02
CA ASP A 172 36.83 -16.57 -6.44
C ASP A 172 36.59 -16.57 -4.90
N ALA A 173 35.83 -17.59 -4.46
CA ALA A 173 35.89 -18.37 -3.22
C ALA A 173 35.32 -17.80 -1.87
N ALA A 174 34.17 -18.34 -1.55
CA ALA A 174 33.71 -19.12 -0.39
C ALA A 174 34.31 -18.85 1.02
N GLU A 175 33.43 -18.68 2.01
CA GLU A 175 33.23 -19.62 3.14
C GLU A 175 31.94 -19.34 3.95
N GLU A 176 31.36 -20.45 4.39
CA GLU A 176 30.07 -20.72 5.05
C GLU A 176 29.96 -20.12 6.48
N SER A 177 28.92 -19.80 7.02
CA SER A 177 27.55 -20.11 7.49
C SER A 177 27.40 -19.91 9.01
N PRO A 178 26.29 -20.18 9.72
CA PRO A 178 24.86 -20.01 9.42
C PRO A 178 24.10 -19.23 10.50
N ASP A 179 22.91 -18.70 10.20
CA ASP A 179 21.76 -18.83 11.10
C ASP A 179 20.45 -18.69 10.31
N GLU A 180 19.71 -19.79 10.29
CA GLU A 180 18.42 -19.91 9.62
C GLU A 180 17.33 -19.29 10.47
N THR A 181 16.63 -18.28 9.92
CA THR A 181 15.23 -18.04 10.24
C THR A 181 14.47 -17.93 8.92
N GLN A 182 13.52 -18.83 8.73
CA GLN A 182 12.71 -19.06 7.55
C GLN A 182 12.13 -17.77 6.93
N SER A 183 12.87 -17.16 6.04
CA SER A 183 12.28 -16.42 4.93
C SER A 183 12.13 -17.45 3.80
N GLY A 184 10.89 -17.86 3.52
CA GLY A 184 10.62 -18.78 2.41
C GLY A 184 11.35 -18.32 1.16
N ASP A 185 11.99 -19.26 0.49
CA ASP A 185 12.89 -19.09 -0.65
C ASP A 185 12.21 -18.40 -1.84
N LEU A 186 11.94 -17.10 -1.70
CA LEU A 186 11.32 -16.28 -2.74
C LEU A 186 12.27 -16.10 -3.94
N GLU A 187 13.58 -16.01 -3.68
CA GLU A 187 14.59 -15.94 -4.73
C GLU A 187 14.72 -17.26 -5.49
N GLY A 188 14.67 -18.40 -4.80
CA GLY A 188 14.64 -19.72 -5.44
C GLY A 188 13.40 -19.93 -6.30
N LEU A 189 12.24 -19.46 -5.84
CA LEU A 189 10.97 -19.47 -6.58
C LEU A 189 11.02 -18.60 -7.85
N LEU A 190 11.65 -17.43 -7.79
CA LEU A 190 11.80 -16.52 -8.92
C LEU A 190 12.90 -16.98 -9.90
N SER A 191 13.92 -17.68 -9.43
CA SER A 191 15.03 -18.21 -10.25
C SER A 191 14.65 -19.47 -11.03
N SER A 192 13.56 -20.16 -10.70
CA SER A 192 13.12 -21.40 -11.36
C SER A 192 12.66 -21.25 -12.84
N GLY A 193 12.63 -20.04 -13.38
CA GLY A 193 12.26 -19.74 -14.77
C GLY A 193 10.76 -19.69 -15.04
N ASP A 194 9.91 -20.32 -14.21
CA ASP A 194 8.46 -20.20 -14.27
C ASP A 194 8.01 -18.95 -13.50
N ARG A 195 7.49 -17.96 -14.21
CA ARG A 195 7.02 -16.69 -13.66
C ARG A 195 5.51 -16.55 -13.65
N SER A 196 4.77 -17.63 -13.91
CA SER A 196 3.32 -17.61 -13.92
C SER A 196 2.75 -17.44 -12.50
N LEU A 197 1.74 -16.60 -12.40
CA LEU A 197 0.88 -16.43 -11.23
C LEU A 197 -0.57 -16.59 -11.69
N THR A 198 -1.21 -17.67 -11.28
CA THR A 198 -2.62 -17.91 -11.56
C THR A 198 -3.46 -17.14 -10.55
N LEU A 199 -4.31 -16.27 -11.03
CA LEU A 199 -5.19 -15.40 -10.25
C LEU A 199 -6.63 -15.83 -10.47
N LEU A 200 -7.31 -16.29 -9.41
CA LEU A 200 -8.72 -16.68 -9.45
C LEU A 200 -9.55 -15.66 -8.67
N PHE A 201 -10.69 -15.27 -9.21
CA PHE A 201 -11.60 -14.40 -8.47
C PHE A 201 -13.02 -14.99 -8.35
N GLY A 202 -13.58 -14.83 -7.13
CA GLY A 202 -14.97 -15.03 -6.79
C GLY A 202 -15.59 -13.71 -6.35
N SER A 203 -16.58 -13.20 -7.09
CA SER A 203 -17.12 -11.87 -6.85
C SER A 203 -18.61 -11.78 -7.14
N GLN A 204 -19.38 -11.20 -6.21
CA GLN A 204 -20.79 -10.90 -6.42
C GLN A 204 -21.00 -9.49 -6.98
N SER A 205 -20.16 -8.55 -6.57
CA SER A 205 -20.29 -7.12 -6.89
C SER A 205 -19.22 -6.60 -7.86
N GLY A 206 -18.28 -7.45 -8.30
CA GLY A 206 -17.15 -7.07 -9.15
C GLY A 206 -15.88 -6.61 -8.40
N ASN A 207 -15.96 -6.46 -7.09
CA ASN A 207 -14.80 -5.96 -6.30
C ASN A 207 -13.59 -6.90 -6.36
N SER A 208 -13.80 -8.22 -6.26
CA SER A 208 -12.69 -9.19 -6.37
C SER A 208 -12.12 -9.22 -7.78
N GLU A 209 -12.94 -9.05 -8.82
CA GLU A 209 -12.53 -8.97 -10.22
C GLU A 209 -11.63 -7.74 -10.45
N ALA A 210 -12.07 -6.57 -9.99
CA ALA A 210 -11.29 -5.34 -10.09
C ALA A 210 -9.93 -5.45 -9.37
N LEU A 211 -9.92 -6.03 -8.16
CA LEU A 211 -8.71 -6.23 -7.38
C LEU A 211 -7.73 -7.19 -8.08
N VAL A 212 -8.22 -8.31 -8.62
CA VAL A 212 -7.37 -9.26 -9.35
C VAL A 212 -6.78 -8.65 -10.62
N ALA A 213 -7.55 -7.83 -11.35
CA ALA A 213 -7.07 -7.12 -12.52
C ALA A 213 -5.91 -6.16 -12.17
N LYS A 214 -5.98 -5.50 -11.01
CA LYS A 214 -4.90 -4.67 -10.48
C LYS A 214 -3.69 -5.51 -10.11
N ILE A 215 -3.87 -6.54 -9.29
CA ILE A 215 -2.79 -7.45 -8.87
C ILE A 215 -2.06 -8.04 -10.09
N SER A 216 -2.77 -8.38 -11.16
CA SER A 216 -2.17 -8.88 -12.40
C SER A 216 -1.24 -7.86 -13.08
N LYS A 217 -1.57 -6.56 -13.00
CA LYS A 217 -0.71 -5.48 -13.50
C LYS A 217 0.52 -5.31 -12.61
N ASP A 218 0.31 -5.29 -11.29
CA ASP A 218 1.37 -5.06 -10.32
C ASP A 218 2.35 -6.23 -10.24
N ALA A 219 1.89 -7.47 -10.46
CA ALA A 219 2.71 -8.67 -10.53
C ALA A 219 3.89 -8.54 -11.52
N LYS A 220 3.73 -7.74 -12.58
CA LYS A 220 4.80 -7.48 -13.57
C LYS A 220 6.00 -6.75 -12.97
N SER A 221 5.78 -5.85 -12.02
CA SER A 221 6.86 -5.14 -11.31
C SER A 221 7.72 -6.06 -10.46
N TYR A 222 7.14 -7.20 -10.03
CA TYR A 222 7.81 -8.27 -9.30
C TYR A 222 8.32 -9.39 -10.23
N GLY A 223 8.29 -9.18 -11.54
CA GLY A 223 8.74 -10.14 -12.54
C GLY A 223 7.82 -11.35 -12.71
N LEU A 224 6.57 -11.28 -12.26
CA LEU A 224 5.56 -12.32 -12.43
C LEU A 224 4.63 -11.99 -13.61
N VAL A 225 4.01 -13.03 -14.16
CA VAL A 225 3.00 -12.93 -15.23
C VAL A 225 1.66 -13.41 -14.66
N GLY A 226 0.77 -12.46 -14.36
CA GLY A 226 -0.56 -12.75 -13.84
C GLY A 226 -1.51 -13.27 -14.93
N GLU A 227 -2.07 -14.46 -14.73
CA GLU A 227 -3.12 -15.07 -15.55
C GLU A 227 -4.43 -15.01 -14.77
N VAL A 228 -5.32 -14.08 -15.15
CA VAL A 228 -6.60 -13.84 -14.45
C VAL A 228 -7.66 -14.79 -14.98
N HIS A 229 -8.37 -15.45 -14.09
CA HIS A 229 -9.47 -16.36 -14.41
C HIS A 229 -10.67 -16.12 -13.49
N ASP A 230 -11.84 -16.11 -14.07
CA ASP A 230 -13.08 -16.26 -13.32
C ASP A 230 -13.18 -17.67 -12.72
N MET A 231 -13.71 -17.79 -11.53
CA MET A 231 -13.97 -19.10 -10.91
C MET A 231 -15.08 -19.85 -11.64
N ASP A 232 -16.02 -19.14 -12.30
CA ASP A 232 -17.04 -19.80 -13.11
C ASP A 232 -16.41 -20.53 -14.29
N GLY A 233 -16.70 -21.84 -14.36
CA GLY A 233 -16.19 -22.72 -15.41
C GLY A 233 -14.68 -23.02 -15.34
N PHE A 234 -13.96 -22.61 -14.28
CA PHE A 234 -12.55 -22.96 -14.11
C PHE A 234 -12.35 -24.43 -13.73
N ASP A 235 -11.37 -25.09 -14.33
CA ASP A 235 -11.01 -26.46 -13.97
C ASP A 235 -10.08 -26.50 -12.74
N PHE A 236 -10.65 -26.84 -11.57
CA PHE A 236 -9.89 -26.97 -10.31
C PHE A 236 -8.67 -27.90 -10.44
N ASN A 237 -8.81 -29.01 -11.14
CA ASN A 237 -7.73 -30.00 -11.26
C ASN A 237 -6.50 -29.45 -12.01
N SER A 238 -6.70 -28.42 -12.85
CA SER A 238 -5.60 -27.73 -13.53
C SER A 238 -4.65 -27.01 -12.59
N LEU A 239 -5.09 -26.68 -11.36
CA LEU A 239 -4.27 -26.04 -10.33
C LEU A 239 -3.08 -26.89 -9.90
N SER A 240 -3.20 -28.22 -9.95
CA SER A 240 -2.11 -29.14 -9.60
C SER A 240 -0.85 -28.96 -10.47
N ALA A 241 -1.00 -28.38 -11.65
CA ALA A 241 0.11 -28.07 -12.57
C ALA A 241 0.67 -26.63 -12.39
N LYS A 242 0.03 -25.82 -11.56
CA LYS A 242 0.43 -24.42 -11.34
C LYS A 242 1.46 -24.33 -10.21
N LYS A 243 2.33 -23.34 -10.30
CA LYS A 243 3.35 -23.08 -9.26
C LYS A 243 2.85 -22.13 -8.19
N ARG A 244 2.11 -21.10 -8.58
CA ARG A 244 1.61 -20.04 -7.71
C ARG A 244 0.16 -19.75 -8.04
N VAL A 245 -0.65 -19.72 -7.00
CA VAL A 245 -2.09 -19.43 -7.09
C VAL A 245 -2.43 -18.36 -6.07
N LEU A 246 -3.12 -17.31 -6.51
CA LEU A 246 -3.76 -16.36 -5.62
C LEU A 246 -5.25 -16.39 -5.87
N ILE A 247 -6.00 -16.61 -4.82
CA ILE A 247 -7.47 -16.55 -4.82
C ILE A 247 -7.89 -15.23 -4.18
N VAL A 248 -8.75 -14.49 -4.86
CA VAL A 248 -9.42 -13.30 -4.32
C VAL A 248 -10.92 -13.59 -4.31
N CYS A 249 -11.50 -13.74 -3.14
CA CYS A 249 -12.89 -14.15 -3.00
C CYS A 249 -13.65 -13.28 -2.01
N SER A 250 -14.79 -12.76 -2.42
CA SER A 250 -15.71 -12.06 -1.53
C SER A 250 -16.65 -13.06 -0.83
N THR A 251 -17.13 -12.67 0.34
CA THR A 251 -18.15 -13.41 1.08
C THR A 251 -19.52 -12.80 0.80
N TRP A 252 -20.50 -13.64 0.51
CA TRP A 252 -21.87 -13.23 0.23
C TRP A 252 -22.84 -13.80 1.28
N GLY A 253 -24.00 -13.17 1.42
CA GLY A 253 -25.08 -13.66 2.29
C GLY A 253 -24.64 -13.95 3.72
N GLU A 254 -24.94 -15.14 4.19
CA GLU A 254 -24.60 -15.64 5.53
C GLU A 254 -23.29 -16.45 5.55
N GLY A 255 -22.28 -16.03 4.77
CA GLY A 255 -20.98 -16.70 4.70
C GLY A 255 -20.77 -17.53 3.44
N GLU A 256 -21.65 -17.40 2.46
CA GLU A 256 -21.65 -18.21 1.23
C GLU A 256 -20.61 -17.71 0.21
N MET A 257 -20.25 -18.60 -0.71
CA MET A 257 -19.45 -18.24 -1.88
C MET A 257 -20.25 -17.29 -2.81
N PRO A 258 -19.60 -16.39 -3.55
CA PRO A 258 -20.25 -15.67 -4.63
C PRO A 258 -20.74 -16.63 -5.73
N ASP A 259 -21.75 -16.23 -6.49
CA ASP A 259 -22.38 -17.07 -7.50
C ASP A 259 -21.36 -17.69 -8.49
N ASN A 260 -20.38 -16.90 -8.92
CA ASN A 260 -19.34 -17.35 -9.85
C ASN A 260 -18.28 -18.28 -9.21
N ALA A 261 -18.26 -18.44 -7.88
CA ALA A 261 -17.32 -19.29 -7.16
C ALA A 261 -17.96 -20.59 -6.66
N GLU A 262 -19.29 -20.68 -6.59
CA GLU A 262 -20.02 -21.76 -5.94
C GLU A 262 -19.73 -23.13 -6.58
N ASP A 263 -19.82 -23.25 -7.89
CA ASP A 263 -19.59 -24.52 -8.58
C ASP A 263 -18.15 -25.01 -8.43
N LEU A 264 -17.17 -24.08 -8.49
CA LEU A 264 -15.75 -24.38 -8.27
C LEU A 264 -15.51 -24.85 -6.84
N TRP A 265 -16.14 -24.20 -5.87
CA TRP A 265 -16.04 -24.55 -4.45
C TRP A 265 -16.64 -25.94 -4.18
N GLN A 266 -17.84 -26.22 -4.67
CA GLN A 266 -18.47 -27.52 -4.54
C GLN A 266 -17.61 -28.65 -5.13
N PHE A 267 -16.97 -28.38 -6.27
CA PHE A 267 -16.01 -29.32 -6.85
C PHE A 267 -14.76 -29.47 -5.97
N ALA A 268 -14.20 -28.36 -5.48
CA ALA A 268 -12.99 -28.36 -4.67
C ALA A 268 -13.09 -29.20 -3.39
N ILE A 269 -14.26 -29.21 -2.75
CA ILE A 269 -14.52 -30.02 -1.53
C ILE A 269 -14.94 -31.48 -1.83
N SER A 270 -15.11 -31.84 -3.09
CA SER A 270 -15.51 -33.19 -3.49
C SER A 270 -14.34 -34.18 -3.46
N GLU A 271 -14.66 -35.49 -3.40
CA GLU A 271 -13.66 -36.57 -3.47
C GLU A 271 -12.92 -36.61 -4.83
N SER A 272 -13.45 -35.96 -5.86
CA SER A 272 -12.89 -35.91 -7.21
C SER A 272 -11.83 -34.83 -7.39
N ALA A 273 -11.71 -33.93 -6.44
CA ALA A 273 -10.75 -32.84 -6.49
C ALA A 273 -9.32 -33.32 -6.23
N SER A 274 -8.40 -32.89 -7.07
CA SER A 274 -6.96 -33.19 -6.93
C SER A 274 -6.38 -32.58 -5.65
N ARG A 275 -5.37 -33.25 -5.09
CA ARG A 275 -4.49 -32.60 -4.10
C ARG A 275 -3.55 -31.63 -4.80
N LEU A 276 -3.29 -30.50 -4.15
CA LEU A 276 -2.48 -29.42 -4.69
C LEU A 276 -1.06 -29.43 -4.09
N GLU A 277 -0.43 -30.61 -4.07
CA GLU A 277 0.92 -30.77 -3.51
C GLU A 277 1.96 -29.95 -4.31
N GLY A 278 2.74 -29.12 -3.62
CA GLY A 278 3.78 -28.29 -4.23
C GLY A 278 3.28 -27.04 -4.96
N VAL A 279 2.02 -26.67 -4.78
CA VAL A 279 1.46 -25.39 -5.22
C VAL A 279 1.63 -24.38 -4.08
N HIS A 280 2.25 -23.23 -4.37
CA HIS A 280 2.28 -22.11 -3.45
C HIS A 280 1.02 -21.29 -3.62
N PHE A 281 0.29 -21.05 -2.54
CA PHE A 281 -0.97 -20.33 -2.60
C PHE A 281 -1.02 -19.15 -1.62
N ALA A 282 -1.88 -18.21 -1.92
CA ALA A 282 -2.31 -17.17 -1.03
C ALA A 282 -3.80 -16.88 -1.25
N ILE A 283 -4.49 -16.49 -0.18
CA ILE A 283 -5.90 -16.15 -0.21
C ILE A 283 -6.08 -14.70 0.21
N CYS A 284 -6.77 -13.93 -0.61
CA CYS A 284 -7.23 -12.58 -0.29
C CYS A 284 -8.75 -12.62 -0.14
N ALA A 285 -9.22 -12.55 1.10
CA ALA A 285 -10.62 -12.61 1.42
C ALA A 285 -11.21 -11.21 1.55
N LEU A 286 -12.34 -10.97 0.88
CA LEU A 286 -13.10 -9.74 1.00
C LEU A 286 -14.39 -10.01 1.80
N GLY A 287 -14.72 -9.09 2.69
CA GLY A 287 -15.92 -9.16 3.51
C GLY A 287 -16.14 -7.87 4.26
N ASP A 288 -17.28 -7.75 4.90
CA ASP A 288 -17.66 -6.61 5.73
C ASP A 288 -17.66 -7.04 7.20
N THR A 289 -16.93 -6.33 8.03
CA THR A 289 -16.79 -6.63 9.47
C THR A 289 -18.08 -6.47 10.27
N SER A 290 -19.11 -5.87 9.70
CA SER A 290 -20.43 -5.78 10.32
C SER A 290 -21.23 -7.09 10.31
N TYR A 291 -20.77 -8.07 9.52
CA TYR A 291 -21.42 -9.37 9.42
C TYR A 291 -20.73 -10.46 10.26
N GLU A 292 -21.52 -11.39 10.82
CA GLU A 292 -21.05 -12.48 11.66
C GLU A 292 -20.04 -13.40 10.94
N PHE A 293 -20.25 -13.64 9.65
CA PHE A 293 -19.42 -14.50 8.82
C PHE A 293 -18.39 -13.70 7.99
N PHE A 294 -17.73 -12.74 8.63
CA PHE A 294 -16.69 -11.93 8.01
C PHE A 294 -15.61 -12.77 7.33
N CYS A 295 -15.43 -12.56 6.02
CA CYS A 295 -14.45 -13.24 5.17
C CYS A 295 -14.55 -14.79 5.20
N GLN A 296 -15.74 -15.36 5.40
CA GLN A 296 -15.89 -16.79 5.53
C GLN A 296 -15.44 -17.56 4.29
N SER A 297 -15.86 -17.12 3.09
CA SER A 297 -15.46 -17.75 1.83
C SER A 297 -13.93 -17.85 1.66
N GLY A 298 -13.20 -16.81 2.06
CA GLY A 298 -11.74 -16.86 2.03
C GLY A 298 -11.13 -17.82 3.04
N LYS A 299 -11.71 -17.91 4.26
CA LYS A 299 -11.30 -18.88 5.27
C LYS A 299 -11.55 -20.33 4.82
N ASP A 300 -12.65 -20.56 4.13
CA ASP A 300 -12.98 -21.87 3.58
C ASP A 300 -11.98 -22.28 2.48
N TRP A 301 -11.63 -21.34 1.58
CA TRP A 301 -10.59 -21.58 0.58
C TRP A 301 -9.22 -21.85 1.21
N ASP A 302 -8.83 -21.09 2.23
CA ASP A 302 -7.56 -21.27 2.94
C ASP A 302 -7.48 -22.68 3.55
N GLY A 303 -8.49 -23.07 4.32
CA GLY A 303 -8.57 -24.42 4.90
C GLY A 303 -8.64 -25.56 3.89
N ARG A 304 -9.05 -25.28 2.63
CA ARG A 304 -9.05 -26.29 1.56
C ARG A 304 -7.67 -26.50 0.94
N PHE A 305 -6.83 -25.45 0.90
CA PHE A 305 -5.49 -25.51 0.34
C PHE A 305 -4.43 -25.98 1.34
N GLU A 306 -4.68 -25.87 2.67
CA GLU A 306 -3.87 -26.48 3.72
C GLU A 306 -3.95 -28.03 3.71
#